data_57ead0636ff7b9cfae567610cb01d6dd
#
_entry.id   57ead0636ff7b9cfae567610cb01d6dd
#
_cell.length_a   1.000
_cell.length_b   1.000
_cell.length_c   1.000
_cell.angle_alpha   90.00
_cell.angle_beta   90.00
_cell.angle_gamma   90.00
#
_symmetry.space_group_name_H-M   'P 1'
#
loop_
_entity.id
_entity.type
_entity.pdbx_description
1 polymer ?
#
loop_
_entity_poly.entity_id
_entity_poly.type
_entity_poly.pdbx_seq_one_letter_code
_entity_poly.pdbx_strand_id
1 'polypeptide(L)'
;MTKPFFNLRPGEASSAAPILYGAAYNVYVRAVRLALAEKGVAYRLVEIDVGAEEGAPANYLYSTTFMHIPAFEHEGERLYEASAITRYVDEAFDGPALMPLGPRERARVNQVISIIENYAYRPMVWSIFIERCRASVSGRSANEAKIAAAIPQIAAALDALEQLTDANGPHLAGKRLTLADLHLAAMLAYGSLAPEGAALVKARPRLSRWWEEMRQRPSMQDTRSPLEE
;
A
#
# COMPACT_ATOMS: atom_id res chain seq x y z
N MET A 1 -26.50 6.23 24.55
CA MET A 1 -25.91 7.55 24.28
C MET A 1 -24.44 7.31 23.92
N THR A 2 -24.15 7.14 22.65
CA THR A 2 -22.79 6.98 22.10
C THR A 2 -22.15 8.35 22.07
N LYS A 3 -21.05 8.54 22.82
CA LYS A 3 -20.24 9.75 22.74
C LYS A 3 -19.70 9.87 21.31
N PRO A 4 -19.82 11.04 20.64
CA PRO A 4 -19.19 11.25 19.35
C PRO A 4 -17.67 11.18 19.53
N PHE A 5 -16.98 10.54 18.56
CA PHE A 5 -15.53 10.33 18.54
C PHE A 5 -14.71 11.63 18.36
N PHE A 6 -15.36 12.78 18.33
CA PHE A 6 -14.74 14.09 18.18
C PHE A 6 -15.01 14.95 19.42
N ASN A 7 -14.05 14.99 20.31
CA ASN A 7 -13.97 16.03 21.35
C ASN A 7 -12.48 16.28 21.68
N LEU A 8 -11.73 16.81 20.72
CA LEU A 8 -10.52 17.56 21.04
C LEU A 8 -10.81 19.03 20.76
N ARG A 9 -10.64 19.86 21.75
CA ARG A 9 -10.73 21.32 21.61
C ARG A 9 -9.53 21.77 20.78
N PRO A 10 -9.68 22.75 19.87
CA PRO A 10 -8.53 23.37 19.20
C PRO A 10 -7.57 23.90 20.25
N GLY A 11 -6.34 23.37 20.30
CA GLY A 11 -5.28 23.83 21.19
C GLY A 11 -4.66 22.81 22.14
N GLU A 12 -5.21 21.58 22.26
CA GLU A 12 -4.53 20.48 22.94
C GLU A 12 -3.80 19.62 21.91
N ALA A 13 -2.57 19.99 21.59
CA ALA A 13 -1.67 19.15 20.81
C ALA A 13 -1.42 17.87 21.62
N SER A 14 -2.08 16.76 21.24
CA SER A 14 -1.81 15.45 21.78
C SER A 14 -0.47 15.00 21.24
N SER A 15 0.55 14.88 22.06
CA SER A 15 1.85 14.26 21.74
C SER A 15 1.73 12.73 21.60
N ALA A 16 0.54 12.21 21.39
CA ALA A 16 0.29 10.79 21.24
C ALA A 16 0.72 10.32 19.84
N ALA A 17 1.44 9.20 19.80
CA ALA A 17 1.80 8.54 18.56
C ALA A 17 0.56 8.29 17.69
N PRO A 18 0.65 8.45 16.36
CA PRO A 18 -0.46 8.22 15.46
C PRO A 18 -0.95 6.77 15.51
N ILE A 19 -2.21 6.57 15.15
CA ILE A 19 -2.84 5.25 15.15
C ILE A 19 -3.19 4.88 13.71
N LEU A 20 -2.70 3.71 13.29
CA LEU A 20 -3.05 3.09 12.02
C LEU A 20 -4.02 1.93 12.30
N TYR A 21 -5.16 1.93 11.64
CA TYR A 21 -6.17 0.89 11.71
C TYR A 21 -6.15 0.05 10.44
N GLY A 22 -6.08 -1.27 10.59
CA GLY A 22 -6.15 -2.20 9.47
C GLY A 22 -5.34 -3.46 9.69
N ALA A 23 -5.52 -4.45 8.83
CA ALA A 23 -4.79 -5.71 8.89
C ALA A 23 -3.36 -5.54 8.36
N ALA A 24 -2.36 -6.00 9.12
CA ALA A 24 -0.95 -5.86 8.79
C ALA A 24 -0.58 -6.45 7.41
N TYR A 25 -1.33 -7.48 6.98
CA TYR A 25 -1.15 -8.13 5.68
C TYR A 25 -1.81 -7.37 4.50
N ASN A 26 -2.61 -6.34 4.75
CA ASN A 26 -3.28 -5.61 3.66
C ASN A 26 -2.28 -4.73 2.91
N VAL A 27 -2.34 -4.73 1.59
CA VAL A 27 -1.44 -3.97 0.70
C VAL A 27 -1.45 -2.48 1.01
N TYR A 28 -2.61 -1.89 1.20
CA TYR A 28 -2.76 -0.45 1.45
C TYR A 28 -2.34 -0.06 2.86
N VAL A 29 -2.62 -0.92 3.86
CA VAL A 29 -2.10 -0.76 5.22
C VAL A 29 -0.58 -0.81 5.20
N ARG A 30 0.00 -1.74 4.43
CA ARG A 30 1.45 -1.86 4.29
C ARG A 30 2.08 -0.64 3.63
N ALA A 31 1.44 -0.03 2.62
CA ALA A 31 1.95 1.19 2.01
C ALA A 31 2.07 2.33 3.04
N VAL A 32 1.09 2.48 3.94
CA VAL A 32 1.16 3.44 5.06
C VAL A 32 2.26 3.08 6.04
N ARG A 33 2.38 1.80 6.43
CA ARG A 33 3.46 1.31 7.32
C ARG A 33 4.84 1.59 6.74
N LEU A 34 5.02 1.41 5.43
CA LEU A 34 6.26 1.75 4.73
C LEU A 34 6.56 3.25 4.81
N ALA A 35 5.57 4.10 4.58
CA ALA A 35 5.76 5.55 4.67
C ALA A 35 6.15 5.97 6.09
N LEU A 36 5.49 5.44 7.11
CA LEU A 36 5.84 5.69 8.52
C LEU A 36 7.26 5.20 8.85
N ALA A 37 7.64 4.01 8.39
CA ALA A 37 8.99 3.46 8.60
C ALA A 37 10.08 4.30 7.92
N GLU A 38 9.88 4.72 6.67
CA GLU A 38 10.83 5.57 5.94
C GLU A 38 10.97 6.97 6.56
N LYS A 39 9.93 7.46 7.23
CA LYS A 39 9.95 8.72 8.00
C LYS A 39 10.50 8.53 9.42
N GLY A 40 10.70 7.30 9.89
CA GLY A 40 11.11 7.00 11.27
C GLY A 40 10.03 7.30 12.31
N VAL A 41 8.75 7.26 11.91
CA VAL A 41 7.61 7.60 12.79
C VAL A 41 7.13 6.34 13.52
N ALA A 42 7.18 6.37 14.85
CA ALA A 42 6.55 5.36 15.69
C ALA A 42 5.03 5.54 15.67
N TYR A 43 4.30 4.44 15.56
CA TYR A 43 2.83 4.42 15.48
C TYR A 43 2.26 3.21 16.22
N ARG A 44 0.98 3.25 16.54
CA ARG A 44 0.24 2.11 17.05
C ARG A 44 -0.61 1.50 15.93
N LEU A 45 -0.38 0.21 15.63
CA LEU A 45 -1.27 -0.54 14.73
C LEU A 45 -2.43 -1.14 15.54
N VAL A 46 -3.64 -0.87 15.11
CA VAL A 46 -4.87 -1.52 15.59
C VAL A 46 -5.34 -2.47 14.51
N GLU A 47 -5.17 -3.77 14.78
CA GLU A 47 -5.56 -4.80 13.81
C GLU A 47 -7.07 -4.78 13.58
N ILE A 48 -7.46 -4.56 12.32
CA ILE A 48 -8.83 -4.62 11.83
C ILE A 48 -8.84 -5.49 10.57
N ASP A 49 -9.44 -6.66 10.67
CA ASP A 49 -9.65 -7.52 9.51
C ASP A 49 -11.09 -7.42 9.03
N VAL A 50 -11.30 -6.62 7.99
CA VAL A 50 -12.63 -6.45 7.35
C VAL A 50 -13.09 -7.69 6.58
N GLY A 51 -12.20 -8.66 6.34
CA GLY A 51 -12.48 -9.92 5.67
C GLY A 51 -12.71 -11.10 6.62
N ALA A 52 -12.57 -10.91 7.95
CA ALA A 52 -12.86 -11.93 8.94
C ALA A 52 -14.36 -12.25 8.99
N GLU A 53 -14.71 -13.47 9.44
CA GLU A 53 -16.12 -13.89 9.59
C GLU A 53 -16.90 -12.98 10.54
N GLU A 54 -16.25 -12.47 11.58
CA GLU A 54 -16.82 -11.53 12.55
C GLU A 54 -16.94 -10.11 11.98
N GLY A 55 -16.31 -9.84 10.85
CA GLY A 55 -16.26 -8.53 10.21
C GLY A 55 -15.47 -7.50 11.02
N ALA A 56 -15.49 -6.24 10.54
CA ALA A 56 -14.88 -5.15 11.30
C ALA A 56 -15.73 -4.79 12.52
N PRO A 57 -15.09 -4.42 13.65
CA PRO A 57 -15.82 -3.98 14.85
C PRO A 57 -16.81 -2.85 14.52
N ALA A 58 -17.99 -2.89 15.13
CA ALA A 58 -19.06 -1.92 14.85
C ALA A 58 -18.61 -0.45 15.03
N ASN A 59 -17.76 -0.17 16.01
CA ASN A 59 -17.18 1.15 16.23
C ASN A 59 -16.23 1.59 15.10
N TYR A 60 -15.60 0.65 14.39
CA TYR A 60 -14.79 0.95 13.19
C TYR A 60 -15.68 1.25 11.99
N LEU A 61 -16.76 0.49 11.80
CA LEU A 61 -17.69 0.66 10.67
C LEU A 61 -18.31 2.07 10.64
N TYR A 62 -18.53 2.69 11.79
CA TYR A 62 -18.99 4.08 11.87
C TYR A 62 -17.89 5.12 11.59
N SER A 63 -16.65 4.71 11.47
CA SER A 63 -15.50 5.60 11.35
C SER A 63 -14.99 5.79 9.92
N THR A 64 -15.41 4.93 8.99
CA THR A 64 -15.04 5.03 7.57
C THR A 64 -16.27 4.83 6.69
N THR A 65 -16.57 5.80 5.83
CA THR A 65 -17.76 5.78 4.96
C THR A 65 -17.83 4.53 4.06
N PHE A 66 -16.68 4.00 3.64
CA PHE A 66 -16.60 2.88 2.71
C PHE A 66 -16.27 1.55 3.39
N MET A 67 -16.13 1.52 4.72
CA MET A 67 -15.74 0.33 5.48
C MET A 67 -14.45 -0.34 4.99
N HIS A 68 -13.54 0.45 4.46
CA HIS A 68 -12.25 0.00 3.97
C HIS A 68 -11.13 0.27 4.98
N ILE A 69 -10.06 -0.49 4.87
CA ILE A 69 -8.77 -0.25 5.55
C ILE A 69 -7.74 0.18 4.50
N PRO A 70 -6.79 1.05 4.86
CA PRO A 70 -6.50 1.62 6.19
C PRO A 70 -7.39 2.80 6.59
N ALA A 71 -7.46 3.06 7.91
CA ALA A 71 -7.76 4.37 8.46
C ALA A 71 -6.60 4.81 9.34
N PHE A 72 -6.39 6.12 9.45
CA PHE A 72 -5.29 6.72 10.19
C PHE A 72 -5.81 7.84 11.08
N GLU A 73 -5.31 7.91 12.31
CA GLU A 73 -5.73 8.92 13.27
C GLU A 73 -4.50 9.62 13.86
N HIS A 74 -4.46 10.92 13.78
CA HIS A 74 -3.41 11.76 14.34
C HIS A 74 -3.97 13.11 14.74
N GLU A 75 -3.65 13.58 15.95
CA GLU A 75 -4.08 14.89 16.49
C GLU A 75 -5.59 15.16 16.39
N GLY A 76 -6.40 14.10 16.55
CA GLY A 76 -7.86 14.17 16.49
C GLY A 76 -8.45 14.15 15.08
N GLU A 77 -7.63 14.24 14.06
CA GLU A 77 -8.05 14.05 12.67
C GLU A 77 -8.04 12.58 12.27
N ARG A 78 -9.01 12.18 11.47
CA ARG A 78 -9.10 10.83 10.92
C ARG A 78 -9.10 10.86 9.40
N LEU A 79 -8.18 10.11 8.82
CA LEU A 79 -8.01 9.98 7.38
C LEU A 79 -8.28 8.53 6.94
N TYR A 80 -8.78 8.37 5.75
CA TYR A 80 -8.85 7.12 5.00
C TYR A 80 -8.33 7.34 3.58
N GLU A 81 -8.22 6.30 2.76
CA GLU A 81 -7.49 6.24 1.48
C GLU A 81 -5.96 6.28 1.66
N ALA A 82 -5.31 5.18 1.31
CA ALA A 82 -3.87 5.00 1.52
C ALA A 82 -3.03 6.11 0.88
N SER A 83 -3.40 6.54 -0.32
CA SER A 83 -2.69 7.63 -1.01
C SER A 83 -2.85 8.99 -0.34
N ALA A 84 -3.97 9.26 0.32
CA ALA A 84 -4.16 10.45 1.12
C ALA A 84 -3.37 10.37 2.43
N ILE A 85 -3.45 9.23 3.11
CA ILE A 85 -2.72 8.99 4.37
C ILE A 85 -1.22 9.10 4.17
N THR A 86 -0.66 8.47 3.13
CA THR A 86 0.79 8.50 2.88
C THR A 86 1.29 9.91 2.54
N ARG A 87 0.50 10.74 1.85
CA ARG A 87 0.82 12.15 1.63
C ARG A 87 0.79 12.95 2.93
N TYR A 88 -0.23 12.73 3.76
CA TYR A 88 -0.29 13.36 5.08
C TYR A 88 0.93 12.97 5.93
N VAL A 89 1.31 11.70 5.96
CA VAL A 89 2.51 11.23 6.67
C VAL A 89 3.77 11.93 6.16
N ASP A 90 3.92 12.10 4.84
CA ASP A 90 5.07 12.80 4.28
C ASP A 90 5.11 14.28 4.68
N GLU A 91 3.97 14.96 4.75
CA GLU A 91 3.88 16.39 4.99
C GLU A 91 3.83 16.75 6.50
N ALA A 92 3.26 15.89 7.34
CA ALA A 92 3.03 16.16 8.76
C ALA A 92 4.18 15.73 9.68
N PHE A 93 5.02 14.80 9.24
CA PHE A 93 6.12 14.28 10.07
C PHE A 93 7.49 14.63 9.50
N ASP A 94 8.44 14.89 10.38
CA ASP A 94 9.84 15.06 10.03
C ASP A 94 10.43 13.80 9.39
N GLY A 95 11.60 13.96 8.75
CA GLY A 95 12.31 12.86 8.09
C GLY A 95 12.49 13.08 6.59
N PRO A 96 12.96 12.07 5.85
CA PRO A 96 13.18 12.20 4.40
C PRO A 96 11.88 12.54 3.67
N ALA A 97 11.92 13.52 2.77
CA ALA A 97 10.77 13.86 1.93
C ALA A 97 10.50 12.72 0.92
N LEU A 98 9.28 12.21 0.91
CA LEU A 98 8.80 11.15 0.02
C LEU A 98 8.02 11.69 -1.18
N MET A 99 7.74 13.00 -1.20
CA MET A 99 7.22 13.71 -2.36
C MET A 99 8.22 14.73 -2.87
N PRO A 100 8.43 14.81 -4.18
CA PRO A 100 9.29 15.85 -4.77
C PRO A 100 8.67 17.24 -4.64
N LEU A 101 9.52 18.29 -4.72
CA LEU A 101 9.05 19.68 -4.62
C LEU A 101 8.41 20.18 -5.92
N GLY A 102 8.96 19.75 -7.07
CA GLY A 102 8.51 20.24 -8.37
C GLY A 102 7.13 19.71 -8.78
N PRO A 103 6.26 20.50 -9.39
CA PRO A 103 4.91 20.09 -9.75
C PRO A 103 4.88 18.98 -10.80
N ARG A 104 5.85 18.91 -11.71
CA ARG A 104 5.94 17.86 -12.74
C ARG A 104 6.30 16.52 -12.12
N GLU A 105 7.28 16.49 -11.22
CA GLU A 105 7.71 15.30 -10.49
C GLU A 105 6.60 14.82 -9.54
N ARG A 106 5.90 15.72 -8.85
CA ARG A 106 4.72 15.40 -8.02
C ARG A 106 3.61 14.78 -8.87
N ALA A 107 3.34 15.33 -10.04
CA ALA A 107 2.35 14.78 -10.97
C ALA A 107 2.73 13.36 -11.41
N ARG A 108 4.03 13.09 -11.65
CA ARG A 108 4.52 11.76 -12.00
C ARG A 108 4.33 10.76 -10.87
N VAL A 109 4.67 11.10 -9.64
CA VAL A 109 4.43 10.25 -8.46
C VAL A 109 2.95 9.94 -8.32
N ASN A 110 2.09 10.94 -8.40
CA ASN A 110 0.64 10.76 -8.32
C ASN A 110 0.09 9.90 -9.47
N GLN A 111 0.61 10.05 -10.68
CA GLN A 111 0.22 9.23 -11.83
C GLN A 111 0.56 7.75 -11.61
N VAL A 112 1.76 7.45 -11.10
CA VAL A 112 2.18 6.07 -10.79
C VAL A 112 1.25 5.48 -9.73
N ILE A 113 0.99 6.18 -8.62
CA ILE A 113 0.09 5.73 -7.55
C ILE A 113 -1.32 5.47 -8.13
N SER A 114 -1.84 6.37 -8.95
CA SER A 114 -3.15 6.21 -9.57
C SER A 114 -3.23 4.99 -10.49
N ILE A 115 -2.17 4.68 -11.25
CA ILE A 115 -2.10 3.46 -12.07
C ILE A 115 -2.13 2.21 -11.19
N ILE A 116 -1.36 2.20 -10.09
CA ILE A 116 -1.32 1.08 -9.15
C ILE A 116 -2.71 0.81 -8.58
N GLU A 117 -3.36 1.85 -8.04
CA GLU A 117 -4.64 1.73 -7.34
C GLU A 117 -5.78 1.33 -8.27
N ASN A 118 -5.86 1.93 -9.48
CA ASN A 118 -7.00 1.76 -10.35
C ASN A 118 -6.86 0.60 -11.36
N TYR A 119 -5.65 0.22 -11.74
CA TYR A 119 -5.45 -0.75 -12.83
C TYR A 119 -4.65 -1.99 -12.44
N ALA A 120 -3.70 -1.87 -11.48
CA ALA A 120 -2.83 -2.99 -11.12
C ALA A 120 -3.31 -3.76 -9.89
N TYR A 121 -3.77 -3.09 -8.85
CA TYR A 121 -4.08 -3.69 -7.56
C TYR A 121 -5.09 -4.84 -7.66
N ARG A 122 -6.26 -4.57 -8.23
CA ARG A 122 -7.34 -5.56 -8.25
C ARG A 122 -6.98 -6.83 -9.04
N PRO A 123 -6.48 -6.74 -10.27
CA PRO A 123 -6.06 -7.95 -11.00
C PRO A 123 -4.84 -8.64 -10.38
N MET A 124 -3.85 -7.91 -9.86
CA MET A 124 -2.65 -8.52 -9.27
C MET A 124 -2.95 -9.21 -7.94
N VAL A 125 -3.64 -8.52 -7.04
CA VAL A 125 -3.87 -9.03 -5.68
C VAL A 125 -5.08 -9.95 -5.63
N TRP A 126 -6.25 -9.48 -6.09
CA TRP A 126 -7.50 -10.25 -5.95
C TRP A 126 -7.67 -11.37 -6.97
N SER A 127 -7.06 -11.23 -8.16
CA SER A 127 -7.25 -12.24 -9.20
C SER A 127 -6.06 -13.18 -9.37
N ILE A 128 -4.84 -12.77 -9.01
CA ILE A 128 -3.69 -13.68 -9.05
C ILE A 128 -3.28 -14.12 -7.66
N PHE A 129 -2.84 -13.21 -6.79
CA PHE A 129 -2.32 -13.59 -5.48
C PHE A 129 -3.34 -14.38 -4.64
N ILE A 130 -4.57 -13.86 -4.50
CA ILE A 130 -5.62 -14.55 -3.71
C ILE A 130 -5.95 -15.92 -4.31
N GLU A 131 -6.07 -16.05 -5.62
CA GLU A 131 -6.38 -17.32 -6.25
C GLU A 131 -5.21 -18.31 -6.14
N ARG A 132 -3.95 -17.89 -6.33
CA ARG A 132 -2.80 -18.80 -6.26
C ARG A 132 -2.39 -19.15 -4.84
N CYS A 133 -2.29 -18.17 -3.97
CA CYS A 133 -1.64 -18.32 -2.67
C CYS A 133 -2.62 -18.50 -1.52
N ARG A 134 -3.90 -18.09 -1.68
CA ARG A 134 -4.88 -18.11 -0.60
C ARG A 134 -6.04 -19.09 -0.82
N ALA A 135 -6.34 -19.46 -2.05
CA ALA A 135 -7.46 -20.36 -2.33
C ALA A 135 -7.29 -21.71 -1.61
N SER A 136 -6.10 -22.29 -1.68
CA SER A 136 -5.79 -23.59 -1.04
C SER A 136 -5.93 -23.55 0.48
N VAL A 137 -5.55 -22.44 1.12
CA VAL A 137 -5.69 -22.26 2.58
C VAL A 137 -7.17 -22.26 2.99
N SER A 138 -8.06 -21.81 2.10
CA SER A 138 -9.52 -21.84 2.29
C SER A 138 -10.17 -23.13 1.77
N GLY A 139 -9.40 -24.18 1.51
CA GLY A 139 -9.92 -25.45 0.98
C GLY A 139 -10.51 -25.37 -0.43
N ARG A 140 -10.19 -24.32 -1.18
CA ARG A 140 -10.73 -24.01 -2.50
C ARG A 140 -9.65 -24.20 -3.58
N SER A 141 -10.03 -24.66 -4.75
CA SER A 141 -9.14 -24.64 -5.93
C SER A 141 -9.04 -23.23 -6.51
N ALA A 142 -7.88 -22.89 -7.08
CA ALA A 142 -7.68 -21.63 -7.78
C ALA A 142 -8.61 -21.52 -9.00
N ASN A 143 -9.14 -20.34 -9.24
CA ASN A 143 -9.94 -20.04 -10.43
C ASN A 143 -9.03 -19.67 -11.60
N GLU A 144 -8.68 -20.66 -12.43
CA GLU A 144 -7.77 -20.49 -13.57
C GLU A 144 -8.30 -19.49 -14.61
N ALA A 145 -9.61 -19.46 -14.84
CA ALA A 145 -10.22 -18.52 -15.78
C ALA A 145 -10.08 -17.06 -15.29
N LYS A 146 -10.24 -16.84 -13.98
CA LYS A 146 -10.05 -15.52 -13.35
C LYS A 146 -8.59 -15.08 -13.44
N ILE A 147 -7.64 -15.99 -13.21
CA ILE A 147 -6.20 -15.73 -13.35
C ILE A 147 -5.87 -15.36 -14.81
N ALA A 148 -6.29 -16.19 -15.75
CA ALA A 148 -6.05 -15.98 -17.19
C ALA A 148 -6.59 -14.62 -17.67
N ALA A 149 -7.77 -14.22 -17.22
CA ALA A 149 -8.37 -12.92 -17.55
C ALA A 149 -7.62 -11.73 -16.91
N ALA A 150 -6.95 -11.91 -15.79
CA ALA A 150 -6.20 -10.87 -15.09
C ALA A 150 -4.84 -10.59 -15.74
N ILE A 151 -4.17 -11.60 -16.31
CA ILE A 151 -2.82 -11.48 -16.88
C ILE A 151 -2.69 -10.30 -17.87
N PRO A 152 -3.54 -10.15 -18.91
CA PRO A 152 -3.40 -9.03 -19.84
C PRO A 152 -3.65 -7.66 -19.19
N GLN A 153 -4.51 -7.58 -18.16
CA GLN A 153 -4.77 -6.34 -17.44
C GLN A 153 -3.54 -5.91 -16.64
N ILE A 154 -2.91 -6.85 -15.95
CA ILE A 154 -1.68 -6.59 -15.19
C ILE A 154 -0.54 -6.26 -16.14
N ALA A 155 -0.42 -7.00 -17.25
CA ALA A 155 0.61 -6.73 -18.26
C ALA A 155 0.52 -5.28 -18.74
N ALA A 156 -0.66 -4.80 -19.11
CA ALA A 156 -0.87 -3.42 -19.55
C ALA A 156 -0.52 -2.39 -18.46
N ALA A 157 -0.92 -2.64 -17.20
CA ALA A 157 -0.58 -1.74 -16.09
C ALA A 157 0.93 -1.71 -15.83
N LEU A 158 1.59 -2.87 -15.81
CA LEU A 158 3.04 -2.95 -15.61
C LEU A 158 3.82 -2.39 -16.81
N ASP A 159 3.32 -2.49 -18.04
CA ASP A 159 3.93 -1.84 -19.22
C ASP A 159 3.89 -0.32 -19.09
N ALA A 160 2.78 0.23 -18.63
CA ALA A 160 2.67 1.66 -18.34
C ALA A 160 3.66 2.08 -17.25
N LEU A 161 3.75 1.32 -16.15
CA LEU A 161 4.69 1.59 -15.07
C LEU A 161 6.15 1.46 -15.52
N GLU A 162 6.49 0.45 -16.35
CA GLU A 162 7.82 0.27 -16.95
C GLU A 162 8.25 1.49 -17.77
N GLN A 163 7.32 2.06 -18.57
CA GLN A 163 7.58 3.26 -19.36
C GLN A 163 7.79 4.50 -18.48
N LEU A 164 7.10 4.59 -17.36
CA LEU A 164 7.18 5.71 -16.42
C LEU A 164 8.39 5.62 -15.49
N THR A 165 8.96 4.42 -15.31
CA THR A 165 10.12 4.19 -14.45
C THR A 165 11.36 4.84 -15.04
N ASP A 166 12.10 5.58 -14.21
CA ASP A 166 13.36 6.21 -14.61
C ASP A 166 14.37 5.14 -15.06
N ALA A 167 14.92 5.33 -16.26
CA ALA A 167 15.88 4.38 -16.83
C ALA A 167 17.23 4.37 -16.10
N ASN A 168 17.60 5.50 -15.48
CA ASN A 168 18.93 5.75 -14.91
C ASN A 168 18.89 5.94 -13.37
N GLY A 169 17.72 6.06 -12.80
CA GLY A 169 17.54 6.21 -11.36
C GLY A 169 17.35 4.89 -10.63
N PRO A 170 17.65 4.83 -9.33
CA PRO A 170 17.39 3.66 -8.49
C PRO A 170 15.91 3.53 -8.09
N HIS A 171 15.08 4.54 -8.33
CA HIS A 171 13.68 4.60 -7.94
C HIS A 171 12.76 4.90 -9.13
N LEU A 172 11.46 4.63 -8.98
CA LEU A 172 10.48 4.77 -10.06
C LEU A 172 10.45 6.17 -10.67
N ALA A 173 10.54 7.21 -9.82
CA ALA A 173 10.47 8.60 -10.25
C ALA A 173 11.84 9.33 -10.23
N GLY A 174 12.95 8.59 -10.28
CA GLY A 174 14.29 9.17 -10.36
C GLY A 174 15.25 8.78 -9.24
N LYS A 175 15.98 9.79 -8.69
CA LYS A 175 17.11 9.52 -7.76
C LYS A 175 16.69 9.31 -6.31
N ARG A 176 15.48 9.69 -5.92
CA ARG A 176 14.99 9.62 -4.53
C ARG A 176 13.83 8.67 -4.41
N LEU A 177 13.76 7.99 -3.27
CA LEU A 177 12.59 7.23 -2.88
C LEU A 177 11.38 8.16 -2.81
N THR A 178 10.25 7.70 -3.33
CA THR A 178 8.99 8.46 -3.33
C THR A 178 7.83 7.57 -2.88
N LEU A 179 6.68 8.18 -2.61
CA LEU A 179 5.46 7.44 -2.30
C LEU A 179 5.06 6.45 -3.42
N ALA A 180 5.41 6.73 -4.68
CA ALA A 180 5.17 5.79 -5.78
C ALA A 180 5.89 4.46 -5.56
N ASP A 181 7.13 4.51 -5.08
CA ASP A 181 7.93 3.31 -4.77
C ASP A 181 7.27 2.49 -3.66
N LEU A 182 6.80 3.15 -2.60
CA LEU A 182 6.18 2.47 -1.46
C LEU A 182 4.85 1.80 -1.81
N HIS A 183 4.02 2.46 -2.62
CA HIS A 183 2.74 1.90 -3.09
C HIS A 183 2.97 0.68 -4.00
N LEU A 184 3.89 0.77 -4.95
CA LEU A 184 4.20 -0.35 -5.83
C LEU A 184 4.85 -1.51 -5.07
N ALA A 185 5.79 -1.21 -4.17
CA ALA A 185 6.47 -2.23 -3.37
C ALA A 185 5.49 -3.02 -2.49
N ALA A 186 4.55 -2.34 -1.82
CA ALA A 186 3.53 -3.00 -1.02
C ALA A 186 2.67 -3.97 -1.86
N MET A 187 2.35 -3.61 -3.11
CA MET A 187 1.59 -4.48 -4.01
C MET A 187 2.42 -5.65 -4.53
N LEU A 188 3.66 -5.40 -4.97
CA LEU A 188 4.51 -6.45 -5.52
C LEU A 188 4.98 -7.46 -4.48
N ALA A 189 5.06 -7.07 -3.20
CA ALA A 189 5.38 -7.99 -2.12
C ALA A 189 4.44 -9.19 -2.08
N TYR A 190 3.17 -9.01 -2.43
CA TYR A 190 2.19 -10.10 -2.53
C TYR A 190 2.05 -10.61 -3.96
N GLY A 191 1.96 -9.71 -4.93
CA GLY A 191 1.79 -10.11 -6.32
C GLY A 191 2.89 -11.01 -6.85
N SER A 192 4.14 -10.80 -6.39
CA SER A 192 5.30 -11.62 -6.80
C SER A 192 5.38 -12.98 -6.11
N LEU A 193 4.54 -13.28 -5.10
CA LEU A 193 4.46 -14.61 -4.50
C LEU A 193 3.78 -15.61 -5.45
N ALA A 194 2.95 -15.13 -6.36
CA ALA A 194 2.36 -15.94 -7.41
C ALA A 194 3.30 -16.02 -8.63
N PRO A 195 3.47 -17.20 -9.24
CA PRO A 195 4.37 -17.40 -10.38
C PRO A 195 4.09 -16.45 -11.56
N GLU A 196 2.81 -16.21 -11.86
CA GLU A 196 2.39 -15.33 -12.93
C GLU A 196 2.79 -13.87 -12.65
N GLY A 197 2.58 -13.41 -11.41
CA GLY A 197 2.98 -12.08 -11.00
C GLY A 197 4.49 -11.88 -11.05
N ALA A 198 5.27 -12.84 -10.54
CA ALA A 198 6.73 -12.83 -10.62
C ALA A 198 7.23 -12.79 -12.07
N ALA A 199 6.64 -13.63 -12.95
CA ALA A 199 7.00 -13.66 -14.36
C ALA A 199 6.70 -12.34 -15.09
N LEU A 200 5.54 -11.73 -14.78
CA LEU A 200 5.15 -10.44 -15.37
C LEU A 200 6.09 -9.30 -14.96
N VAL A 201 6.54 -9.26 -13.70
CA VAL A 201 7.52 -8.28 -13.23
C VAL A 201 8.88 -8.54 -13.87
N LYS A 202 9.35 -9.80 -13.89
CA LYS A 202 10.64 -10.19 -14.48
C LYS A 202 10.76 -9.84 -15.97
N ALA A 203 9.65 -9.86 -16.70
CA ALA A 203 9.61 -9.48 -18.11
C ALA A 203 9.81 -7.97 -18.38
N ARG A 204 9.91 -7.14 -17.33
CA ARG A 204 10.05 -5.68 -17.39
C ARG A 204 11.35 -5.24 -16.73
N PRO A 205 12.41 -4.99 -17.51
CA PRO A 205 13.77 -4.87 -16.99
C PRO A 205 13.96 -3.78 -15.95
N ARG A 206 13.30 -2.61 -16.10
CA ARG A 206 13.43 -1.50 -15.15
C ARG A 206 12.70 -1.82 -13.84
N LEU A 207 11.47 -2.31 -13.94
CA LEU A 207 10.69 -2.72 -12.76
C LEU A 207 11.34 -3.92 -12.06
N SER A 208 11.89 -4.88 -12.82
CA SER A 208 12.58 -6.03 -12.23
C SER A 208 13.80 -5.61 -11.43
N ARG A 209 14.67 -4.76 -12.00
CA ARG A 209 15.83 -4.21 -11.29
C ARG A 209 15.41 -3.41 -10.06
N TRP A 210 14.49 -2.49 -10.22
CA TRP A 210 13.96 -1.69 -9.12
C TRP A 210 13.39 -2.58 -8.01
N TRP A 211 12.64 -3.62 -8.34
CA TRP A 211 12.04 -4.52 -7.37
C TRP A 211 13.09 -5.31 -6.56
N GLU A 212 14.13 -5.82 -7.21
CA GLU A 212 15.22 -6.54 -6.53
C GLU A 212 15.96 -5.64 -5.52
N GLU A 213 16.11 -4.37 -5.79
CA GLU A 213 16.68 -3.40 -4.85
C GLU A 213 15.68 -3.02 -3.75
N MET A 214 14.44 -2.72 -4.14
CA MET A 214 13.41 -2.24 -3.22
C MET A 214 13.06 -3.27 -2.13
N ARG A 215 12.93 -4.54 -2.49
CA ARG A 215 12.59 -5.63 -1.56
C ARG A 215 13.65 -5.86 -0.47
N GLN A 216 14.87 -5.36 -0.63
CA GLN A 216 15.95 -5.49 0.34
C GLN A 216 15.97 -4.35 1.37
N ARG A 217 15.14 -3.33 1.21
CA ARG A 217 15.13 -2.19 2.14
C ARG A 217 14.73 -2.61 3.55
N PRO A 218 15.31 -1.97 4.59
CA PRO A 218 14.93 -2.24 5.98
C PRO A 218 13.42 -2.08 6.22
N SER A 219 12.81 -1.01 5.69
CA SER A 219 11.37 -0.77 5.82
C SER A 219 10.51 -1.91 5.25
N MET A 220 10.95 -2.54 4.15
CA MET A 220 10.27 -3.71 3.59
C MET A 220 10.39 -4.93 4.50
N GLN A 221 11.53 -5.13 5.17
CA GLN A 221 11.75 -6.22 6.11
C GLN A 221 10.93 -6.01 7.40
N ASP A 222 10.97 -4.79 7.95
CA ASP A 222 10.28 -4.43 9.20
C ASP A 222 8.75 -4.46 9.06
N THR A 223 8.23 -4.28 7.83
CA THR A 223 6.79 -4.31 7.56
C THR A 223 6.31 -5.62 6.97
N ARG A 224 7.16 -6.64 6.85
CA ARG A 224 6.80 -7.95 6.32
C ARG A 224 5.58 -8.53 7.04
N SER A 225 4.74 -9.23 6.31
CA SER A 225 3.63 -9.98 6.87
C SER A 225 3.91 -11.49 6.91
N PRO A 226 3.21 -12.24 7.76
CA PRO A 226 3.34 -13.70 7.77
C PRO A 226 3.03 -14.39 6.42
N LEU A 227 2.38 -13.70 5.49
CA LEU A 227 2.08 -14.22 4.15
C LEU A 227 3.32 -14.29 3.24
N GLU A 228 4.43 -13.68 3.66
CA GLU A 228 5.70 -13.62 2.92
C GLU A 228 6.76 -14.58 3.49
N GLU A 229 6.40 -15.33 4.53
CA GLU A 229 7.19 -16.41 5.13
C GLU A 229 6.85 -17.75 4.47
#